data_963dbee203999be054c60a6c7f9f0121
#
_entry.id   963dbee203999be054c60a6c7f9f0121
#
_cell.length_a   1.000
_cell.length_b   1.000
_cell.length_c   1.000
_cell.angle_alpha   90.00
_cell.angle_beta   90.00
_cell.angle_gamma   90.00
#
_symmetry.space_group_name_H-M   'P 1'
#
loop_
_entity.id
_entity.type
_entity.pdbx_description
1 polymer ?
#
loop_
_entity_poly.entity_id
_entity_poly.type
_entity_poly.pdbx_seq_one_letter_code
_entity_poly.pdbx_strand_id
1 'polypeptide(L)'
;ATHLTKFPNEYDSNIISCCVIERKRESDGCTYTKRVAAVRNVLPSLLRKVETLQVEHFELEEECWWNTKLRKLMVKSHNLSVSNWITMREASVFTPHQHNPNWTHFEQEGTVTVHGLGKLGYLIEVFSKRFLSAGAQHAITITEKLMAERQTRITSVWYSEFLFA
;
A
#
# COMPACT_ATOMS: atom_id res chain seq x y z
N ALA A 1 -0.18 10.59 6.73
CA ALA A 1 0.01 11.38 5.53
C ALA A 1 1.00 10.72 4.56
N THR A 2 2.15 10.18 5.03
CA THR A 2 3.17 9.57 4.15
C THR A 2 2.63 8.43 3.28
N HIS A 3 1.76 7.57 3.80
CA HIS A 3 1.13 6.49 3.04
C HIS A 3 0.45 6.98 1.76
N LEU A 4 -0.28 8.11 1.81
CA LEU A 4 -1.03 8.64 0.67
C LEU A 4 -0.15 9.24 -0.44
N THR A 5 1.12 9.48 -0.18
CA THR A 5 2.05 10.14 -1.11
C THR A 5 3.33 9.34 -1.34
N LYS A 6 3.40 8.10 -0.87
CA LYS A 6 4.62 7.30 -0.96
C LYS A 6 4.86 6.68 -2.34
N PHE A 7 3.82 6.49 -3.15
CA PHE A 7 3.94 5.85 -4.46
C PHE A 7 3.58 6.79 -5.62
N PRO A 8 4.24 6.64 -6.77
CA PRO A 8 5.43 5.81 -7.00
C PRO A 8 6.67 6.37 -6.28
N ASN A 9 7.68 5.54 -6.01
CA ASN A 9 8.96 5.95 -5.42
C ASN A 9 10.10 5.05 -5.94
N GLU A 10 11.35 5.48 -5.74
CA GLU A 10 12.53 4.77 -6.22
C GLU A 10 12.86 3.48 -5.45
N TYR A 11 12.26 3.27 -4.27
CA TYR A 11 12.53 2.14 -3.38
C TYR A 11 11.64 0.93 -3.67
N ASP A 12 10.57 1.11 -4.46
CA ASP A 12 9.66 0.03 -4.84
C ASP A 12 9.40 0.04 -6.35
N SER A 13 10.21 -0.70 -7.06
CA SER A 13 10.09 -0.87 -8.52
C SER A 13 8.89 -1.73 -8.94
N ASN A 14 8.20 -2.38 -7.99
CA ASN A 14 7.02 -3.18 -8.31
C ASN A 14 5.79 -2.30 -8.54
N ILE A 15 5.73 -1.13 -7.94
CA ILE A 15 4.64 -0.17 -8.18
C ILE A 15 4.95 0.66 -9.43
N ILE A 16 4.28 0.36 -10.52
CA ILE A 16 4.46 1.04 -11.82
C ILE A 16 3.83 2.43 -11.80
N SER A 17 2.61 2.52 -11.28
CA SER A 17 1.86 3.77 -11.17
C SER A 17 0.87 3.73 -10.01
N CYS A 18 0.44 4.91 -9.55
CA CYS A 18 -0.61 5.04 -8.55
C CYS A 18 -1.39 6.33 -8.82
N CYS A 19 -2.60 6.20 -9.35
CA CYS A 19 -3.44 7.31 -9.78
C CYS A 19 -4.62 7.51 -8.82
N VAL A 20 -4.85 8.75 -8.38
CA VAL A 20 -6.03 9.12 -7.62
C VAL A 20 -7.22 9.21 -8.56
N ILE A 21 -8.26 8.41 -8.30
CA ILE A 21 -9.51 8.37 -9.07
C ILE A 21 -10.55 9.31 -8.45
N GLU A 22 -10.58 9.37 -7.13
CA GLU A 22 -11.57 10.16 -6.40
C GLU A 22 -10.99 10.71 -5.11
N ARG A 23 -11.38 11.92 -4.74
CA ARG A 23 -11.09 12.51 -3.43
C ARG A 23 -12.29 13.32 -2.95
N LYS A 24 -12.74 13.02 -1.74
CA LYS A 24 -13.84 13.72 -1.08
C LYS A 24 -13.44 14.15 0.32
N ARG A 25 -13.90 15.32 0.76
CA ARG A 25 -13.77 15.77 2.14
C ARG A 25 -15.12 15.57 2.83
N GLU A 26 -15.11 14.81 3.90
CA GLU A 26 -16.31 14.56 4.71
C GLU A 26 -16.44 15.59 5.83
N SER A 27 -17.66 15.75 6.35
CA SER A 27 -18.03 16.80 7.33
C SER A 27 -17.35 16.66 8.69
N ASP A 28 -16.90 15.45 9.04
CA ASP A 28 -16.24 15.12 10.32
C ASP A 28 -14.74 15.40 10.33
N GLY A 29 -14.18 15.96 9.23
CA GLY A 29 -12.75 16.17 9.04
C GLY A 29 -12.01 14.95 8.48
N CYS A 30 -12.75 13.95 8.05
CA CYS A 30 -12.23 12.82 7.29
C CYS A 30 -12.03 13.21 5.83
N THR A 31 -10.97 12.68 5.22
CA THR A 31 -10.73 12.77 3.77
C THR A 31 -10.74 11.37 3.20
N TYR A 32 -11.70 11.09 2.36
CA TYR A 32 -11.73 9.87 1.55
C TYR A 32 -10.90 10.07 0.29
N THR A 33 -10.11 9.06 -0.07
CA THR A 33 -9.34 9.02 -1.32
C THR A 33 -9.42 7.62 -1.89
N LYS A 34 -9.83 7.52 -3.14
CA LYS A 34 -9.80 6.30 -3.94
C LYS A 34 -8.69 6.41 -4.96
N ARG A 35 -7.89 5.37 -5.10
CA ARG A 35 -6.79 5.32 -6.07
C ARG A 35 -6.65 3.93 -6.67
N VAL A 36 -6.07 3.87 -7.87
CA VAL A 36 -5.72 2.62 -8.55
C VAL A 36 -4.22 2.58 -8.74
N ALA A 37 -3.61 1.48 -8.35
CA ALA A 37 -2.20 1.21 -8.53
C ALA A 37 -2.00 0.08 -9.55
N ALA A 38 -1.04 0.26 -10.47
CA ALA A 38 -0.54 -0.79 -11.33
C ALA A 38 0.72 -1.39 -10.71
N VAL A 39 0.71 -2.70 -10.49
CA VAL A 39 1.78 -3.46 -9.83
C VAL A 39 2.31 -4.51 -10.78
N ARG A 40 3.63 -4.63 -10.92
CA ARG A 40 4.27 -5.65 -11.76
C ARG A 40 3.78 -7.06 -11.43
N ASN A 41 3.66 -7.88 -12.45
CA ASN A 41 3.38 -9.29 -12.26
C ASN A 41 4.64 -10.00 -11.75
N VAL A 42 4.71 -10.19 -10.43
CA VAL A 42 5.81 -10.85 -9.72
C VAL A 42 5.55 -12.34 -9.47
N LEU A 43 4.51 -12.91 -10.06
CA LEU A 43 4.22 -14.33 -9.93
C LEU A 43 5.40 -15.17 -10.45
N PRO A 44 5.73 -16.30 -9.80
CA PRO A 44 6.71 -17.25 -10.30
C PRO A 44 6.39 -17.69 -11.73
N SER A 45 7.44 -17.97 -12.51
CA SER A 45 7.31 -18.35 -13.93
C SER A 45 6.38 -19.54 -14.16
N LEU A 46 6.32 -20.48 -13.21
CA LEU A 46 5.41 -21.61 -13.25
C LEU A 46 3.93 -21.18 -13.23
N LEU A 47 3.59 -20.20 -12.37
CA LEU A 47 2.22 -19.69 -12.25
C LEU A 47 1.85 -18.79 -13.43
N ARG A 48 2.83 -18.07 -14.00
CA ARG A 48 2.63 -17.28 -15.23
C ARG A 48 2.37 -18.12 -16.47
N LYS A 49 2.54 -19.45 -16.43
CA LYS A 49 2.12 -20.35 -17.50
C LYS A 49 0.61 -20.58 -17.55
N VAL A 50 -0.12 -20.22 -16.49
CA VAL A 50 -1.58 -20.24 -16.49
C VAL A 50 -2.04 -19.02 -17.30
N GLU A 51 -2.74 -19.24 -18.41
CA GLU A 51 -3.15 -18.23 -19.39
C GLU A 51 -3.85 -17.03 -18.72
N THR A 52 -4.75 -17.30 -17.79
CA THR A 52 -5.49 -16.27 -17.04
C THR A 52 -4.63 -15.40 -16.11
N LEU A 53 -3.37 -15.79 -15.83
CA LEU A 53 -2.42 -15.09 -15.00
C LEU A 53 -1.30 -14.41 -15.82
N GLN A 54 -1.37 -14.50 -17.16
CA GLN A 54 -0.41 -13.90 -18.09
C GLN A 54 -0.69 -12.41 -18.33
N VAL A 55 -0.90 -11.67 -17.26
CA VAL A 55 -1.05 -10.21 -17.34
C VAL A 55 0.30 -9.54 -17.13
N GLU A 56 0.55 -8.42 -17.79
CA GLU A 56 1.80 -7.65 -17.64
C GLU A 56 1.91 -7.06 -16.24
N HIS A 57 0.80 -6.55 -15.73
CA HIS A 57 0.68 -5.97 -14.39
C HIS A 57 -0.67 -6.29 -13.78
N PHE A 58 -0.74 -6.23 -12.47
CA PHE A 58 -1.98 -6.30 -11.71
C PHE A 58 -2.46 -4.91 -11.37
N GLU A 59 -3.76 -4.69 -11.43
CA GLU A 59 -4.40 -3.48 -10.94
C GLU A 59 -5.01 -3.74 -9.57
N LEU A 60 -4.73 -2.82 -8.64
CA LEU A 60 -5.25 -2.80 -7.29
C LEU A 60 -6.01 -1.51 -7.07
N GLU A 61 -7.22 -1.60 -6.57
CA GLU A 61 -7.97 -0.45 -6.06
C GLU A 61 -7.69 -0.31 -4.57
N GLU A 62 -7.46 0.92 -4.14
CA GLU A 62 -7.26 1.25 -2.74
C GLU A 62 -8.16 2.41 -2.33
N GLU A 63 -8.88 2.24 -1.25
CA GLU A 63 -9.72 3.23 -0.60
C GLU A 63 -9.08 3.63 0.73
N CYS A 64 -8.91 4.93 0.95
CA CYS A 64 -8.25 5.50 2.13
C CYS A 64 -9.17 6.50 2.83
N TRP A 65 -9.30 6.38 4.14
CA TRP A 65 -10.00 7.33 5.00
C TRP A 65 -9.01 7.93 5.99
N TRP A 66 -8.65 9.19 5.76
CA TRP A 66 -7.73 9.93 6.63
C TRP A 66 -8.52 10.90 7.52
N ASN A 67 -8.55 10.62 8.82
CA ASN A 67 -9.10 11.51 9.82
C ASN A 67 -7.99 12.30 10.50
N THR A 68 -7.94 13.62 10.25
CA THR A 68 -6.88 14.50 10.76
C THR A 68 -7.01 14.73 12.27
N LYS A 69 -8.22 14.78 12.81
CA LYS A 69 -8.48 15.02 14.24
C LYS A 69 -8.02 13.83 15.08
N LEU A 70 -8.36 12.62 14.63
CA LEU A 70 -7.99 11.37 15.28
C LEU A 70 -6.58 10.89 14.91
N ARG A 71 -5.93 11.53 13.93
CA ARG A 71 -4.67 11.08 13.34
C ARG A 71 -4.73 9.60 12.89
N LYS A 72 -5.92 9.17 12.46
CA LYS A 72 -6.21 7.78 12.07
C LYS A 72 -6.31 7.68 10.56
N LEU A 73 -5.61 6.72 9.97
CA LEU A 73 -5.74 6.33 8.58
C LEU A 73 -6.27 4.90 8.51
N MET A 74 -7.34 4.69 7.77
CA MET A 74 -7.84 3.37 7.38
C MET A 74 -7.63 3.21 5.89
N VAL A 75 -7.19 2.03 5.49
CA VAL A 75 -6.94 1.67 4.09
C VAL A 75 -7.60 0.33 3.82
N LYS A 76 -8.33 0.22 2.72
CA LYS A 76 -8.83 -1.05 2.20
C LYS A 76 -8.37 -1.18 0.76
N SER A 77 -7.87 -2.35 0.39
CA SER A 77 -7.47 -2.62 -0.99
C SER A 77 -8.00 -3.96 -1.47
N HIS A 78 -8.20 -4.05 -2.77
CA HIS A 78 -8.53 -5.29 -3.46
C HIS A 78 -8.00 -5.26 -4.89
N ASN A 79 -7.85 -6.45 -5.49
CA ASN A 79 -7.44 -6.55 -6.88
C ASN A 79 -8.62 -6.33 -7.84
N LEU A 80 -8.36 -5.58 -8.91
CA LEU A 80 -9.27 -5.44 -10.05
C LEU A 80 -8.96 -6.50 -11.11
N SER A 81 -7.67 -6.67 -11.43
CA SER A 81 -7.23 -7.67 -12.39
C SER A 81 -7.40 -9.07 -11.85
N VAL A 82 -7.71 -10.02 -12.73
CA VAL A 82 -7.85 -11.46 -12.47
C VAL A 82 -8.82 -11.83 -11.33
N SER A 83 -9.72 -10.93 -10.98
CA SER A 83 -10.65 -11.07 -9.84
C SER A 83 -11.58 -12.28 -9.92
N ASN A 84 -11.86 -12.78 -11.12
CA ASN A 84 -12.62 -14.02 -11.34
C ASN A 84 -11.87 -15.29 -10.88
N TRP A 85 -10.55 -15.22 -10.76
CA TRP A 85 -9.68 -16.35 -10.42
C TRP A 85 -9.00 -16.19 -9.07
N ILE A 86 -8.63 -14.98 -8.73
CA ILE A 86 -7.95 -14.64 -7.48
C ILE A 86 -8.67 -13.44 -6.87
N THR A 87 -9.18 -13.60 -5.67
CA THR A 87 -9.71 -12.50 -4.86
C THR A 87 -8.69 -12.20 -3.77
N MET A 88 -8.12 -11.00 -3.82
CA MET A 88 -7.25 -10.46 -2.78
C MET A 88 -7.94 -9.29 -2.09
N ARG A 89 -7.95 -9.27 -0.78
CA ARG A 89 -8.44 -8.14 0.03
C ARG A 89 -7.47 -7.87 1.15
N GLU A 90 -7.28 -6.61 1.43
CA GLU A 90 -6.42 -6.13 2.51
C GLU A 90 -7.11 -4.99 3.24
N ALA A 91 -6.95 -4.94 4.54
CA ALA A 91 -7.37 -3.84 5.38
C ALA A 91 -6.24 -3.45 6.32
N SER A 92 -5.93 -2.16 6.38
CA SER A 92 -4.85 -1.61 7.21
C SER A 92 -5.38 -0.45 8.04
N VAL A 93 -4.91 -0.37 9.28
CA VAL A 93 -5.24 0.71 10.20
C VAL A 93 -3.96 1.28 10.80
N PHE A 94 -3.82 2.59 10.72
CA PHE A 94 -2.72 3.34 11.32
C PHE A 94 -3.29 4.29 12.37
N THR A 95 -2.82 4.21 13.60
CA THR A 95 -3.21 5.07 14.73
C THR A 95 -1.98 5.57 15.48
N PRO A 96 -2.10 6.68 16.25
CA PRO A 96 -1.05 7.06 17.19
C PRO A 96 -0.81 5.94 18.19
N HIS A 97 0.47 5.67 18.49
CA HIS A 97 0.81 4.70 19.54
C HIS A 97 0.43 5.25 20.92
N GLN A 98 -0.14 4.40 21.79
CA GLN A 98 -0.72 4.79 23.08
C GLN A 98 0.29 5.45 24.03
N HIS A 99 1.54 4.97 24.05
CA HIS A 99 2.55 5.41 25.01
C HIS A 99 3.62 6.32 24.43
N ASN A 100 3.69 6.43 23.07
CA ASN A 100 4.67 7.27 22.42
C ASN A 100 4.03 8.02 21.23
N PRO A 101 3.76 9.33 21.35
CA PRO A 101 3.06 10.10 20.33
C PRO A 101 3.83 10.24 19.01
N ASN A 102 5.14 9.92 19.01
CA ASN A 102 5.98 9.93 17.81
C ASN A 102 5.94 8.59 17.04
N TRP A 103 5.32 7.57 17.62
CA TRP A 103 5.18 6.27 17.00
C TRP A 103 3.78 6.09 16.41
N THR A 104 3.70 5.25 15.38
CA THR A 104 2.45 4.81 14.77
C THR A 104 2.22 3.35 15.10
N HIS A 105 1.04 3.04 15.62
CA HIS A 105 0.55 1.67 15.69
C HIS A 105 -0.05 1.29 14.35
N PHE A 106 0.36 0.15 13.79
CA PHE A 106 -0.04 -0.35 12.49
C PHE A 106 -0.59 -1.77 12.61
N GLU A 107 -1.81 -1.95 12.15
CA GLU A 107 -2.47 -3.26 12.04
C GLU A 107 -2.82 -3.52 10.58
N GLN A 108 -2.63 -4.75 10.12
CA GLN A 108 -2.96 -5.16 8.77
C GLN A 108 -3.53 -6.57 8.76
N GLU A 109 -4.63 -6.73 8.01
CA GLU A 109 -5.22 -8.02 7.70
C GLU A 109 -5.27 -8.19 6.18
N GLY A 110 -4.99 -9.42 5.71
CA GLY A 110 -5.05 -9.74 4.29
C GLY A 110 -5.61 -11.13 4.05
N THR A 111 -6.44 -11.25 3.02
CA THR A 111 -6.99 -12.52 2.54
C THR A 111 -6.72 -12.70 1.06
N VAL A 112 -6.40 -13.94 0.68
CA VAL A 112 -6.30 -14.38 -0.73
C VAL A 112 -7.10 -15.64 -0.87
N THR A 113 -8.00 -15.66 -1.84
CA THR A 113 -8.80 -16.83 -2.21
C THR A 113 -8.61 -17.09 -3.70
N VAL A 114 -8.36 -18.35 -4.06
CA VAL A 114 -8.18 -18.75 -5.45
C VAL A 114 -9.35 -19.64 -5.89
N HIS A 115 -9.93 -19.33 -7.03
CA HIS A 115 -11.10 -20.00 -7.58
C HIS A 115 -10.72 -20.79 -8.84
N GLY A 116 -11.25 -22.01 -8.99
CA GLY A 116 -11.26 -22.75 -10.25
C GLY A 116 -9.93 -23.31 -10.77
N LEU A 117 -8.82 -23.15 -10.04
CA LEU A 117 -7.48 -23.57 -10.50
C LEU A 117 -7.00 -24.90 -9.90
N GLY A 118 -7.88 -25.67 -9.27
CA GLY A 118 -7.57 -27.00 -8.72
C GLY A 118 -6.33 -26.98 -7.80
N LYS A 119 -5.41 -27.93 -8.00
CA LYS A 119 -4.17 -28.03 -7.19
C LYS A 119 -3.25 -26.81 -7.33
N LEU A 120 -3.29 -26.10 -8.45
CA LEU A 120 -2.51 -24.86 -8.64
C LEU A 120 -3.04 -23.74 -7.76
N GLY A 121 -4.34 -23.73 -7.45
CA GLY A 121 -4.94 -22.75 -6.54
C GLY A 121 -4.25 -22.71 -5.18
N TYR A 122 -4.00 -23.86 -4.58
CA TYR A 122 -3.30 -23.95 -3.30
C TYR A 122 -1.88 -23.36 -3.37
N LEU A 123 -1.13 -23.62 -4.46
CA LEU A 123 0.21 -23.04 -4.63
C LEU A 123 0.16 -21.53 -4.74
N ILE A 124 -0.83 -20.99 -5.45
CA ILE A 124 -1.04 -19.55 -5.59
C ILE A 124 -1.38 -18.92 -4.23
N GLU A 125 -2.26 -19.53 -3.45
CA GLU A 125 -2.61 -19.03 -2.11
C GLU A 125 -1.40 -19.00 -1.18
N VAL A 126 -0.61 -20.07 -1.12
CA VAL A 126 0.61 -20.13 -0.29
C VAL A 126 1.62 -19.08 -0.73
N PHE A 127 1.84 -18.94 -2.03
CA PHE A 127 2.74 -17.91 -2.57
C PHE A 127 2.23 -16.51 -2.21
N SER A 128 0.96 -16.23 -2.46
CA SER A 128 0.36 -14.91 -2.24
C SER A 128 0.38 -14.51 -0.78
N LYS A 129 0.11 -15.42 0.15
CA LYS A 129 0.23 -15.16 1.60
C LYS A 129 1.63 -14.76 1.99
N ARG A 130 2.66 -15.50 1.51
CA ARG A 130 4.08 -15.15 1.76
C ARG A 130 4.46 -13.82 1.15
N PHE A 131 4.01 -13.58 -0.08
CA PHE A 131 4.27 -12.33 -0.80
C PHE A 131 3.66 -11.12 -0.10
N LEU A 132 2.40 -11.22 0.35
CA LEU A 132 1.73 -10.15 1.09
C LEU A 132 2.43 -9.85 2.42
N SER A 133 2.83 -10.89 3.17
CA SER A 133 3.55 -10.70 4.43
C SER A 133 4.91 -10.03 4.22
N ALA A 134 5.68 -10.46 3.22
CA ALA A 134 6.95 -9.83 2.87
C ALA A 134 6.76 -8.40 2.34
N GLY A 135 5.71 -8.18 1.54
CA GLY A 135 5.35 -6.88 1.01
C GLY A 135 4.97 -5.87 2.10
N ALA A 136 4.26 -6.31 3.14
CA ALA A 136 3.93 -5.49 4.30
C ALA A 136 5.18 -5.00 5.03
N GLN A 137 6.13 -5.90 5.30
CA GLN A 137 7.42 -5.55 5.91
C GLN A 137 8.23 -4.58 5.06
N HIS A 138 8.29 -4.84 3.76
CA HIS A 138 8.96 -3.96 2.80
C HIS A 138 8.32 -2.57 2.76
N ALA A 139 7.00 -2.49 2.76
CA ALA A 139 6.24 -1.23 2.76
C ALA A 139 6.47 -0.42 4.06
N ILE A 140 6.63 -1.06 5.20
CA ILE A 140 7.02 -0.40 6.46
C ILE A 140 8.41 0.21 6.32
N THR A 141 9.39 -0.57 5.89
CA THR A 141 10.78 -0.12 5.71
C THR A 141 10.86 1.08 4.76
N ILE A 142 10.17 1.05 3.62
CA ILE A 142 10.08 2.18 2.69
C ILE A 142 9.45 3.40 3.36
N THR A 143 8.38 3.20 4.11
CA THR A 143 7.68 4.29 4.79
C THR A 143 8.59 4.98 5.81
N GLU A 144 9.33 4.21 6.63
CA GLU A 144 10.28 4.74 7.60
C GLU A 144 11.41 5.52 6.90
N LYS A 145 11.95 4.99 5.81
CA LYS A 145 12.99 5.67 5.02
C LYS A 145 12.51 7.00 4.45
N LEU A 146 11.33 7.03 3.84
CA LEU A 146 10.72 8.26 3.32
C LEU A 146 10.39 9.27 4.42
N MET A 147 10.05 8.81 5.62
CA MET A 147 9.83 9.69 6.77
C MET A 147 11.14 10.33 7.25
N ALA A 148 12.22 9.55 7.36
CA ALA A 148 13.53 10.04 7.74
C ALA A 148 14.06 11.08 6.74
N GLU A 149 13.94 10.83 5.44
CA GLU A 149 14.34 11.79 4.40
C GLU A 149 13.56 13.10 4.47
N ARG A 150 12.25 13.04 4.71
CA ARG A 150 11.42 14.24 4.88
C ARG A 150 11.84 15.04 6.11
N GLN A 151 12.18 14.37 7.19
CA GLN A 151 12.64 15.03 8.41
C GLN A 151 14.00 15.72 8.19
N THR A 152 14.91 15.07 7.50
CA THR A 152 16.23 15.66 7.14
C THR A 152 16.05 16.88 6.24
N ARG A 153 15.15 16.83 5.22
CA ARG A 153 14.87 17.99 4.36
C ARG A 153 14.30 19.18 5.13
N ILE A 154 13.37 18.95 6.04
CA ILE A 154 12.80 20.01 6.88
C ILE A 154 13.91 20.64 7.72
N THR A 155 14.75 19.86 8.36
CA THR A 155 15.87 20.36 9.17
C THR A 155 16.87 21.18 8.34
N SER A 156 17.21 20.75 7.13
CA SER A 156 18.13 21.46 6.24
C SER A 156 17.58 22.81 5.76
N VAL A 157 16.27 22.90 5.50
CA VAL A 157 15.62 24.18 5.13
C VAL A 157 15.68 25.17 6.29
N TRP A 158 15.37 24.75 7.52
CA TRP A 158 15.50 25.61 8.69
C TRP A 158 16.93 26.12 8.90
N TYR A 159 17.95 25.28 8.72
CA TYR A 159 19.35 25.68 8.83
C TYR A 159 19.77 26.69 7.75
N SER A 160 19.25 26.56 6.52
CA SER A 160 19.58 27.53 5.46
C SER A 160 18.91 28.88 5.66
N GLU A 161 17.71 28.95 6.24
CA GLU A 161 17.05 30.23 6.55
C GLU A 161 17.70 30.98 7.72
N PHE A 162 18.27 30.26 8.67
CA PHE A 162 19.00 30.89 9.80
C PHE A 162 20.42 31.39 9.47
N LEU A 163 20.98 30.92 8.34
CA LEU A 163 22.33 31.36 7.91
C LEU A 163 22.31 32.63 7.04
N PHE A 164 21.14 33.10 6.61
CA PHE A 164 20.96 34.31 5.80
C PHE A 164 20.18 35.43 6.49
N ALA A 165 19.94 35.31 7.78
CA ALA A 165 19.39 36.36 8.64
C ALA A 165 20.50 36.92 9.55
#